data_92822881f02beba4fea1f213b0a9c2f1
#
_entry.id   92822881f02beba4fea1f213b0a9c2f1
#
_cell.length_a   1.000
_cell.length_b   1.000
_cell.length_c   1.000
_cell.angle_alpha   90.00
_cell.angle_beta   90.00
_cell.angle_gamma   90.00
#
_symmetry.space_group_name_H-M   'P 1'
#
loop_
_entity.id
_entity.type
_entity.pdbx_description
1 polymer ?
#
loop_
_entity_poly.entity_id
_entity_poly.type
_entity_poly.pdbx_seq_one_letter_code
_entity_poly.pdbx_strand_id
1 'polypeptide(L)'
;MEASTFPWLEAVLAFNATAYLLHAWLDARQRHALRLPKPPPAVASLYTQKEFEAKRAYNVDKLQFARVRGLCDFLLNAALLAGGFLPWSWRLAGRVLGTLGMSGEVAQSVAWALIQAGVTLLLGLPWSACSTFVLEARHGFNKTSVKTFVADTAKSVLLGLVLLPPVVAGFTAILQRASPWVGLQLWAFLLALALFMLTVYPTAIAPLFNKYTPLEAGPLREAIEALAASLSFPLKKLFVVDGSRRSAHSNAYQYGFGTNKRIVLYDMLLQQCSQEQVVAVLAHELGHWKLGHMPKLLVAHQLVCLAQLSLFTLVRNAPGVFASFGFAAGERPALGAFLLFQNLIGPVDEVLGWLSNVVSRRFEFQADAFGVEQGRGEQLREALTILDKENKGAVNVDPLYSSYHHSHPPLLERLAAIDAAMKKGK
;
A
#
# COMPACT_ATOMS: atom_id res chain seq x y z
N MET A 1 35.98 -24.54 -21.22
CA MET A 1 35.10 -23.42 -21.59
C MET A 1 34.22 -23.15 -20.41
N GLU A 2 34.56 -22.13 -19.59
CA GLU A 2 33.64 -21.62 -18.57
C GLU A 2 32.40 -21.10 -19.30
N ALA A 3 31.28 -21.74 -19.05
CA ALA A 3 30.01 -21.23 -19.55
C ALA A 3 29.85 -19.80 -19.01
N SER A 4 29.85 -18.81 -19.90
CA SER A 4 29.59 -17.41 -19.57
C SER A 4 28.30 -17.37 -18.76
N THR A 5 28.42 -17.16 -17.44
CA THR A 5 27.25 -17.02 -16.57
C THR A 5 26.63 -15.66 -16.84
N PHE A 6 25.31 -15.63 -17.06
CA PHE A 6 24.59 -14.38 -17.26
C PHE A 6 24.84 -13.41 -16.08
N PRO A 7 25.11 -12.11 -16.32
CA PRO A 7 25.43 -11.13 -15.29
C PRO A 7 24.12 -10.66 -14.57
N TRP A 8 23.62 -11.51 -13.66
CA TRP A 8 22.31 -11.28 -13.02
C TRP A 8 22.27 -10.03 -12.16
N LEU A 9 23.32 -9.74 -11.39
CA LEU A 9 23.37 -8.55 -10.54
C LEU A 9 23.36 -7.26 -11.38
N GLU A 10 24.17 -7.23 -12.43
CA GLU A 10 24.29 -6.09 -13.35
C GLU A 10 22.95 -5.87 -14.08
N ALA A 11 22.26 -6.92 -14.46
CA ALA A 11 20.94 -6.83 -15.08
C ALA A 11 19.91 -6.25 -14.12
N VAL A 12 19.91 -6.67 -12.85
CA VAL A 12 19.03 -6.09 -11.80
C VAL A 12 19.36 -4.62 -11.53
N LEU A 13 20.65 -4.28 -11.42
CA LEU A 13 21.06 -2.89 -11.21
C LEU A 13 20.68 -2.00 -12.40
N ALA A 14 20.86 -2.47 -13.62
CA ALA A 14 20.48 -1.75 -14.83
C ALA A 14 18.96 -1.53 -14.90
N PHE A 15 18.17 -2.57 -14.56
CA PHE A 15 16.73 -2.44 -14.49
C PHE A 15 16.31 -1.43 -13.40
N ASN A 16 16.84 -1.53 -12.18
CA ASN A 16 16.53 -0.60 -11.09
C ASN A 16 16.87 0.84 -11.47
N ALA A 17 17.98 1.07 -12.17
CA ALA A 17 18.34 2.39 -12.69
C ALA A 17 17.33 2.88 -13.74
N THR A 18 16.90 2.02 -14.65
CA THR A 18 15.91 2.34 -15.69
C THR A 18 14.54 2.67 -15.05
N ALA A 19 14.09 1.88 -14.09
CA ALA A 19 12.85 2.14 -13.35
C ALA A 19 12.94 3.46 -12.58
N TYR A 20 14.04 3.72 -11.87
CA TYR A 20 14.26 4.99 -11.19
C TYR A 20 14.21 6.18 -12.16
N LEU A 21 14.83 6.08 -13.33
CA LEU A 21 14.80 7.15 -14.34
C LEU A 21 13.39 7.38 -14.90
N LEU A 22 12.61 6.30 -15.11
CA LEU A 22 11.20 6.41 -15.50
C LEU A 22 10.40 7.17 -14.44
N HIS A 23 10.51 6.78 -13.17
CA HIS A 23 9.82 7.46 -12.06
C HIS A 23 10.28 8.93 -11.93
N ALA A 24 11.58 9.20 -12.03
CA ALA A 24 12.12 10.57 -11.97
C ALA A 24 11.59 11.44 -13.13
N TRP A 25 11.41 10.87 -14.31
CA TRP A 25 10.80 11.56 -15.45
C TRP A 25 9.31 11.83 -15.22
N LEU A 26 8.55 10.86 -14.70
CA LEU A 26 7.14 11.06 -14.33
C LEU A 26 6.98 12.13 -13.25
N ASP A 27 7.85 12.11 -12.24
CA ASP A 27 7.92 13.13 -11.19
C ASP A 27 8.22 14.53 -11.74
N ALA A 28 9.11 14.62 -12.73
CA ALA A 28 9.43 15.90 -13.38
C ALA A 28 8.20 16.47 -14.12
N ARG A 29 7.41 15.63 -14.80
CA ARG A 29 6.15 16.00 -15.43
C ARG A 29 5.13 16.46 -14.38
N GLN A 30 4.96 15.72 -13.30
CA GLN A 30 4.05 16.09 -12.20
C GLN A 30 4.48 17.41 -11.53
N ARG A 31 5.78 17.60 -11.32
CA ARG A 31 6.31 18.86 -10.80
C ARG A 31 5.97 20.05 -11.69
N HIS A 32 6.02 19.86 -13.01
CA HIS A 32 5.60 20.89 -13.96
C HIS A 32 4.13 21.22 -13.81
N ALA A 33 3.25 20.20 -13.78
CA ALA A 33 1.80 20.37 -13.58
C ALA A 33 1.49 21.09 -12.26
N LEU A 34 2.10 20.67 -11.15
CA LEU A 34 1.90 21.29 -9.82
C LEU A 34 2.34 22.78 -9.77
N ARG A 35 3.27 23.20 -10.62
CA ARG A 35 3.75 24.60 -10.67
C ARG A 35 2.87 25.55 -11.47
N LEU A 36 1.87 25.04 -12.17
CA LEU A 36 0.93 25.89 -12.88
C LEU A 36 0.25 26.87 -11.92
N PRO A 37 0.15 28.17 -12.29
CA PRO A 37 -0.31 29.22 -11.39
C PRO A 37 -1.83 29.21 -11.15
N LYS A 38 -2.59 28.49 -11.97
CA LYS A 38 -4.06 28.43 -11.93
C LYS A 38 -4.55 27.00 -11.93
N PRO A 39 -5.69 26.73 -11.26
CA PRO A 39 -6.36 25.43 -11.36
C PRO A 39 -6.93 25.21 -12.77
N PRO A 40 -7.23 23.97 -13.16
CA PRO A 40 -7.96 23.68 -14.39
C PRO A 40 -9.33 24.39 -14.40
N PRO A 41 -9.77 24.94 -15.55
CA PRO A 41 -11.01 25.72 -15.63
C PRO A 41 -12.25 25.02 -15.07
N ALA A 42 -12.34 23.70 -15.27
CA ALA A 42 -13.50 22.90 -14.83
C ALA A 42 -13.66 22.80 -13.30
N VAL A 43 -12.61 23.07 -12.53
CA VAL A 43 -12.62 23.03 -11.05
C VAL A 43 -12.21 24.36 -10.43
N ALA A 44 -11.96 25.39 -11.24
CA ALA A 44 -11.45 26.68 -10.77
C ALA A 44 -12.43 27.37 -9.78
N SER A 45 -13.73 27.22 -9.98
CA SER A 45 -14.76 27.76 -9.09
C SER A 45 -14.86 27.05 -7.75
N LEU A 46 -14.28 25.88 -7.61
CA LEU A 46 -14.33 25.11 -6.37
C LEU A 46 -13.36 25.63 -5.31
N TYR A 47 -12.32 26.38 -5.71
CA TYR A 47 -11.23 26.80 -4.81
C TYR A 47 -11.07 28.31 -4.81
N THR A 48 -10.87 28.87 -3.64
CA THR A 48 -10.30 30.20 -3.51
C THR A 48 -8.81 30.17 -3.89
N GLN A 49 -8.23 31.31 -4.25
CA GLN A 49 -6.81 31.42 -4.57
C GLN A 49 -5.93 30.93 -3.40
N LYS A 50 -6.31 31.25 -2.16
CA LYS A 50 -5.60 30.81 -0.94
C LYS A 50 -5.63 29.28 -0.77
N GLU A 51 -6.79 28.64 -0.97
CA GLU A 51 -6.93 27.18 -0.92
C GLU A 51 -6.07 26.50 -1.99
N PHE A 52 -6.14 27.01 -3.22
CA PHE A 52 -5.34 26.50 -4.33
C PHE A 52 -3.83 26.58 -4.04
N GLU A 53 -3.35 27.73 -3.56
CA GLU A 53 -1.94 27.92 -3.20
C GLU A 53 -1.49 27.01 -2.07
N ALA A 54 -2.31 26.83 -1.03
CA ALA A 54 -2.02 25.92 0.07
C ALA A 54 -1.94 24.46 -0.39
N LYS A 55 -2.85 24.02 -1.27
CA LYS A 55 -2.84 22.69 -1.90
C LYS A 55 -1.60 22.49 -2.76
N ARG A 56 -1.29 23.49 -3.59
CA ARG A 56 -0.10 23.48 -4.46
C ARG A 56 1.18 23.37 -3.63
N ALA A 57 1.33 24.17 -2.58
CA ALA A 57 2.51 24.16 -1.70
C ALA A 57 2.69 22.78 -1.05
N TYR A 58 1.62 22.21 -0.49
CA TYR A 58 1.66 20.87 0.11
C TYR A 58 2.09 19.80 -0.90
N ASN A 59 1.48 19.76 -2.09
CA ASN A 59 1.79 18.72 -3.08
C ASN A 59 3.18 18.89 -3.71
N VAL A 60 3.68 20.13 -3.84
CA VAL A 60 5.07 20.39 -4.26
C VAL A 60 6.06 19.89 -3.22
N ASP A 61 5.85 20.20 -1.93
CA ASP A 61 6.70 19.74 -0.83
C ASP A 61 6.68 18.21 -0.73
N LYS A 62 5.49 17.59 -0.83
CA LYS A 62 5.30 16.14 -0.81
C LYS A 62 6.04 15.45 -1.96
N LEU A 63 5.90 15.97 -3.17
CA LEU A 63 6.61 15.44 -4.34
C LEU A 63 8.14 15.62 -4.20
N GLN A 64 8.60 16.76 -3.70
CA GLN A 64 10.03 17.00 -3.48
C GLN A 64 10.60 16.03 -2.43
N PHE A 65 9.88 15.82 -1.33
CA PHE A 65 10.25 14.84 -0.30
C PHE A 65 10.32 13.41 -0.89
N ALA A 66 9.31 13.00 -1.66
CA ALA A 66 9.28 11.70 -2.31
C ALA A 66 10.46 11.50 -3.28
N ARG A 67 10.82 12.53 -4.06
CA ARG A 67 11.96 12.50 -4.99
C ARG A 67 13.30 12.35 -4.29
N VAL A 68 13.53 13.12 -3.20
CA VAL A 68 14.76 13.02 -2.42
C VAL A 68 14.88 11.64 -1.79
N ARG A 69 13.81 11.16 -1.16
CA ARG A 69 13.75 9.84 -0.59
C ARG A 69 13.99 8.76 -1.65
N GLY A 70 13.30 8.84 -2.79
CA GLY A 70 13.44 7.86 -3.88
C GLY A 70 14.87 7.78 -4.43
N LEU A 71 15.57 8.92 -4.56
CA LEU A 71 16.99 8.92 -4.92
C LEU A 71 17.86 8.22 -3.87
N CYS A 72 17.65 8.53 -2.60
CA CYS A 72 18.41 7.90 -1.51
C CYS A 72 18.12 6.40 -1.43
N ASP A 73 16.86 5.99 -1.54
CA ASP A 73 16.46 4.58 -1.53
C ASP A 73 17.06 3.82 -2.73
N PHE A 74 17.07 4.42 -3.94
CA PHE A 74 17.72 3.84 -5.12
C PHE A 74 19.23 3.66 -4.93
N LEU A 75 19.94 4.71 -4.52
CA LEU A 75 21.39 4.68 -4.33
C LEU A 75 21.77 3.67 -3.22
N LEU A 76 21.02 3.67 -2.14
CA LEU A 76 21.24 2.76 -1.02
C LEU A 76 21.00 1.30 -1.41
N ASN A 77 19.89 1.00 -2.10
CA ASN A 77 19.59 -0.34 -2.59
C ASN A 77 20.69 -0.83 -3.56
N ALA A 78 21.12 0.02 -4.50
CA ALA A 78 22.20 -0.31 -5.42
C ALA A 78 23.52 -0.59 -4.66
N ALA A 79 23.86 0.23 -3.67
CA ALA A 79 25.05 0.05 -2.84
C ALA A 79 24.99 -1.24 -2.00
N LEU A 80 23.85 -1.55 -1.41
CA LEU A 80 23.64 -2.77 -0.62
C LEU A 80 23.75 -4.03 -1.50
N LEU A 81 23.15 -4.01 -2.69
CA LEU A 81 23.23 -5.14 -3.62
C LEU A 81 24.64 -5.32 -4.15
N ALA A 82 25.27 -4.27 -4.67
CA ALA A 82 26.63 -4.31 -5.21
C ALA A 82 27.69 -4.59 -4.13
N GLY A 83 27.46 -4.12 -2.90
CA GLY A 83 28.32 -4.37 -1.74
C GLY A 83 28.16 -5.75 -1.11
N GLY A 84 27.31 -6.63 -1.68
CA GLY A 84 27.14 -7.99 -1.17
C GLY A 84 26.48 -8.07 0.21
N PHE A 85 25.58 -7.14 0.53
CA PHE A 85 24.90 -7.10 1.82
C PHE A 85 24.08 -8.37 2.08
N LEU A 86 23.46 -8.98 1.07
CA LEU A 86 22.66 -10.20 1.23
C LEU A 86 23.50 -11.37 1.75
N PRO A 87 24.63 -11.78 1.10
CA PRO A 87 25.46 -12.85 1.62
C PRO A 87 26.18 -12.48 2.93
N TRP A 88 26.56 -11.21 3.10
CA TRP A 88 27.17 -10.76 4.35
C TRP A 88 26.23 -10.91 5.54
N SER A 89 24.98 -10.43 5.41
CA SER A 89 23.98 -10.51 6.46
C SER A 89 23.50 -11.94 6.72
N TRP A 90 23.49 -12.81 5.71
CA TRP A 90 23.28 -14.25 5.87
C TRP A 90 24.35 -14.88 6.77
N ARG A 91 25.63 -14.61 6.47
CA ARG A 91 26.74 -15.10 7.29
C ARG A 91 26.74 -14.51 8.70
N LEU A 92 26.34 -13.24 8.84
CA LEU A 92 26.16 -12.61 10.15
C LEU A 92 25.11 -13.36 10.98
N ALA A 93 23.94 -13.68 10.38
CA ALA A 93 22.90 -14.46 11.04
C ALA A 93 23.41 -15.81 11.53
N GLY A 94 24.19 -16.53 10.71
CA GLY A 94 24.81 -17.79 11.10
C GLY A 94 25.80 -17.66 12.27
N ARG A 95 26.61 -16.59 12.27
CA ARG A 95 27.54 -16.31 13.39
C ARG A 95 26.83 -16.02 14.70
N VAL A 96 25.75 -15.17 14.63
CA VAL A 96 24.94 -14.85 15.82
C VAL A 96 24.31 -16.11 16.41
N LEU A 97 23.69 -16.96 15.55
CA LEU A 97 23.12 -18.23 16.03
C LEU A 97 24.17 -19.17 16.62
N GLY A 98 25.36 -19.25 16.02
CA GLY A 98 26.47 -20.05 16.55
C GLY A 98 26.87 -19.65 17.96
N THR A 99 26.90 -18.34 18.29
CA THR A 99 27.16 -17.86 19.66
C THR A 99 26.06 -18.24 20.66
N LEU A 100 24.83 -18.50 20.17
CA LEU A 100 23.68 -18.93 20.98
C LEU A 100 23.56 -20.46 21.05
N GLY A 101 24.50 -21.22 20.47
CA GLY A 101 24.42 -22.67 20.38
C GLY A 101 23.30 -23.20 19.48
N MET A 102 22.74 -22.36 18.62
CA MET A 102 21.67 -22.69 17.70
C MET A 102 22.23 -22.98 16.31
N SER A 103 21.60 -23.89 15.59
CA SER A 103 21.99 -24.26 14.22
C SER A 103 20.76 -24.58 13.37
N GLY A 104 20.98 -24.71 12.06
CA GLY A 104 19.97 -25.08 11.07
C GLY A 104 19.49 -23.92 10.23
N GLU A 105 19.19 -24.21 8.97
CA GLU A 105 18.88 -23.18 7.97
C GLU A 105 17.58 -22.43 8.28
N VAL A 106 16.57 -23.07 8.87
CA VAL A 106 15.32 -22.41 9.25
C VAL A 106 15.57 -21.32 10.31
N ALA A 107 16.34 -21.65 11.37
CA ALA A 107 16.71 -20.70 12.39
C ALA A 107 17.56 -19.54 11.81
N GLN A 108 18.51 -19.87 10.93
CA GLN A 108 19.34 -18.86 10.26
C GLN A 108 18.51 -17.96 9.32
N SER A 109 17.52 -18.50 8.62
CA SER A 109 16.59 -17.71 7.78
C SER A 109 15.76 -16.75 8.62
N VAL A 110 15.29 -17.19 9.79
CA VAL A 110 14.55 -16.31 10.73
C VAL A 110 15.47 -15.20 11.24
N ALA A 111 16.68 -15.52 11.72
CA ALA A 111 17.65 -14.52 12.17
C ALA A 111 18.00 -13.54 11.05
N TRP A 112 18.21 -14.05 9.84
CA TRP A 112 18.49 -13.22 8.67
C TRP A 112 17.33 -12.28 8.33
N ALA A 113 16.08 -12.76 8.31
CA ALA A 113 14.91 -11.93 8.10
C ALA A 113 14.76 -10.83 9.18
N LEU A 114 15.06 -11.14 10.43
CA LEU A 114 15.07 -10.15 11.52
C LEU A 114 16.17 -9.10 11.33
N ILE A 115 17.36 -9.47 10.87
CA ILE A 115 18.42 -8.51 10.51
C ILE A 115 17.96 -7.60 9.38
N GLN A 116 17.37 -8.15 8.32
CA GLN A 116 16.83 -7.36 7.20
C GLN A 116 15.73 -6.40 7.65
N ALA A 117 14.79 -6.87 8.48
CA ALA A 117 13.74 -6.04 9.05
C ALA A 117 14.30 -4.92 9.95
N GLY A 118 15.32 -5.21 10.75
CA GLY A 118 16.02 -4.23 11.58
C GLY A 118 16.70 -3.16 10.76
N VAL A 119 17.42 -3.53 9.70
CA VAL A 119 18.06 -2.58 8.78
C VAL A 119 17.02 -1.72 8.08
N THR A 120 15.94 -2.31 7.56
CA THR A 120 14.84 -1.57 6.92
C THR A 120 14.20 -0.57 7.88
N LEU A 121 13.97 -0.97 9.14
CA LEU A 121 13.45 -0.08 10.17
C LEU A 121 14.39 1.09 10.44
N LEU A 122 15.67 0.83 10.66
CA LEU A 122 16.68 1.86 10.98
C LEU A 122 16.82 2.88 9.84
N LEU A 123 16.80 2.41 8.61
CA LEU A 123 16.89 3.27 7.42
C LEU A 123 15.58 4.03 7.12
N GLY A 124 14.43 3.42 7.41
CA GLY A 124 13.12 4.01 7.18
C GLY A 124 12.66 4.99 8.27
N LEU A 125 13.11 4.81 9.51
CA LEU A 125 12.67 5.61 10.66
C LEU A 125 12.95 7.11 10.51
N PRO A 126 14.13 7.59 10.04
CA PRO A 126 14.37 9.01 9.79
C PRO A 126 13.40 9.61 8.77
N TRP A 127 13.10 8.88 7.69
CA TRP A 127 12.14 9.32 6.67
C TRP A 127 10.72 9.42 7.23
N SER A 128 10.31 8.44 8.04
CA SER A 128 9.00 8.46 8.70
C SER A 128 8.88 9.63 9.68
N ALA A 129 9.90 9.88 10.49
CA ALA A 129 9.95 11.02 11.40
C ALA A 129 9.93 12.36 10.65
N CYS A 130 10.71 12.50 9.59
CA CYS A 130 10.74 13.71 8.75
C CYS A 130 9.38 13.94 8.06
N SER A 131 8.77 12.89 7.51
CA SER A 131 7.42 13.00 6.94
C SER A 131 6.41 13.49 7.97
N THR A 132 6.37 12.87 9.16
CA THR A 132 5.38 13.19 10.21
C THR A 132 5.63 14.57 10.82
N PHE A 133 6.84 14.83 11.31
CA PHE A 133 7.13 16.01 12.13
C PHE A 133 7.61 17.24 11.35
N VAL A 134 8.01 17.08 10.09
CA VAL A 134 8.41 18.20 9.24
C VAL A 134 7.38 18.43 8.14
N LEU A 135 7.14 17.46 7.27
CA LEU A 135 6.27 17.65 6.11
C LEU A 135 4.81 17.84 6.53
N GLU A 136 4.22 16.84 7.20
CA GLU A 136 2.81 16.88 7.61
C GLU A 136 2.54 17.97 8.66
N ALA A 137 3.50 18.23 9.56
CA ALA A 137 3.41 19.30 10.54
C ALA A 137 3.40 20.69 9.90
N ARG A 138 4.26 20.94 8.91
CA ARG A 138 4.31 22.21 8.16
C ARG A 138 2.96 22.57 7.53
N HIS A 139 2.24 21.57 7.07
CA HIS A 139 0.96 21.76 6.39
C HIS A 139 -0.27 21.55 7.28
N GLY A 140 -0.07 21.34 8.60
CA GLY A 140 -1.15 21.27 9.59
C GLY A 140 -1.83 19.91 9.71
N PHE A 141 -1.30 18.86 9.06
CA PHE A 141 -1.89 17.51 9.10
C PHE A 141 -1.42 16.67 10.29
N ASN A 142 -0.20 16.89 10.79
CA ASN A 142 0.31 16.10 11.89
C ASN A 142 -0.41 16.44 13.20
N LYS A 143 -0.98 15.42 13.82
CA LYS A 143 -1.52 15.44 15.20
C LYS A 143 -0.78 14.46 16.12
N THR A 144 0.16 13.70 15.57
CA THR A 144 0.94 12.70 16.30
C THR A 144 1.96 13.37 17.20
N SER A 145 1.91 13.05 18.50
CA SER A 145 2.98 13.45 19.43
C SER A 145 4.20 12.52 19.28
N VAL A 146 5.38 13.00 19.68
CA VAL A 146 6.61 12.17 19.69
C VAL A 146 6.39 10.91 20.53
N LYS A 147 5.70 11.02 21.68
CA LYS A 147 5.35 9.87 22.54
C LYS A 147 4.51 8.84 21.78
N THR A 148 3.50 9.28 21.05
CA THR A 148 2.65 8.40 20.22
C THR A 148 3.46 7.74 19.13
N PHE A 149 4.30 8.50 18.42
CA PHE A 149 5.17 7.98 17.36
C PHE A 149 6.11 6.88 17.87
N VAL A 150 6.81 7.12 18.99
CA VAL A 150 7.70 6.13 19.60
C VAL A 150 6.93 4.90 20.07
N ALA A 151 5.78 5.09 20.72
CA ALA A 151 4.96 3.98 21.20
C ALA A 151 4.42 3.13 20.04
N ASP A 152 3.99 3.75 18.96
CA ASP A 152 3.49 3.03 17.77
C ASP A 152 4.64 2.30 17.05
N THR A 153 5.84 2.89 16.97
CA THR A 153 7.04 2.23 16.46
C THR A 153 7.39 1.01 17.32
N ALA A 154 7.40 1.15 18.65
CA ALA A 154 7.68 0.04 19.56
C ALA A 154 6.67 -1.11 19.44
N LYS A 155 5.37 -0.79 19.32
CA LYS A 155 4.33 -1.81 19.07
C LYS A 155 4.53 -2.51 17.72
N SER A 156 4.90 -1.76 16.67
CA SER A 156 5.17 -2.33 15.35
C SER A 156 6.37 -3.27 15.37
N VAL A 157 7.44 -2.90 16.08
CA VAL A 157 8.61 -3.76 16.29
C VAL A 157 8.23 -5.04 17.04
N LEU A 158 7.48 -4.90 18.14
CA LEU A 158 7.04 -6.07 18.92
C LEU A 158 6.15 -7.00 18.08
N LEU A 159 5.21 -6.46 17.32
CA LEU A 159 4.39 -7.26 16.40
C LEU A 159 5.25 -7.95 15.34
N GLY A 160 6.25 -7.27 14.79
CA GLY A 160 7.20 -7.84 13.85
C GLY A 160 7.99 -9.00 14.46
N LEU A 161 8.48 -8.85 15.69
CA LEU A 161 9.20 -9.90 16.42
C LEU A 161 8.32 -11.11 16.73
N VAL A 162 7.00 -10.95 16.88
CA VAL A 162 6.07 -12.05 17.15
C VAL A 162 5.61 -12.72 15.86
N LEU A 163 5.30 -11.94 14.81
CA LEU A 163 4.65 -12.46 13.60
C LEU A 163 5.66 -12.93 12.53
N LEU A 164 6.80 -12.25 12.37
CA LEU A 164 7.77 -12.57 11.32
C LEU A 164 8.43 -13.95 11.50
N PRO A 165 8.90 -14.34 12.70
CA PRO A 165 9.61 -15.62 12.88
C PRO A 165 8.78 -16.85 12.45
N PRO A 166 7.53 -17.06 12.91
CA PRO A 166 6.76 -18.23 12.49
C PRO A 166 6.44 -18.24 11.00
N VAL A 167 6.21 -17.06 10.40
CA VAL A 167 5.95 -16.95 8.95
C VAL A 167 7.21 -17.33 8.16
N VAL A 168 8.37 -16.78 8.52
CA VAL A 168 9.64 -17.10 7.83
C VAL A 168 10.04 -18.56 8.06
N ALA A 169 9.84 -19.10 9.26
CA ALA A 169 10.12 -20.50 9.54
C ALA A 169 9.26 -21.45 8.70
N GLY A 170 7.95 -21.21 8.66
CA GLY A 170 7.03 -22.00 7.82
C GLY A 170 7.35 -21.90 6.33
N PHE A 171 7.61 -20.67 5.85
CA PHE A 171 7.99 -20.43 4.46
C PHE A 171 9.29 -21.15 4.09
N THR A 172 10.35 -21.02 4.92
CA THR A 172 11.63 -21.68 4.70
C THR A 172 11.50 -23.19 4.75
N ALA A 173 10.75 -23.74 5.71
CA ALA A 173 10.51 -25.18 5.78
C ALA A 173 9.81 -25.75 4.53
N ILE A 174 8.93 -24.98 3.90
CA ILE A 174 8.32 -25.37 2.63
C ILE A 174 9.35 -25.28 1.49
N LEU A 175 10.16 -24.22 1.46
CA LEU A 175 11.21 -24.03 0.45
C LEU A 175 12.25 -25.18 0.44
N GLN A 176 12.57 -25.72 1.60
CA GLN A 176 13.52 -26.83 1.75
C GLN A 176 13.00 -28.16 1.22
N ARG A 177 11.69 -28.28 0.99
CA ARG A 177 11.13 -29.51 0.40
C ARG A 177 11.59 -29.63 -1.05
N ALA A 178 12.18 -30.77 -1.39
CA ALA A 178 12.59 -31.10 -2.75
C ALA A 178 11.36 -31.57 -3.59
N SER A 179 10.28 -30.77 -3.56
CA SER A 179 9.02 -31.07 -4.25
C SER A 179 8.86 -30.24 -5.52
N PRO A 180 8.37 -30.82 -6.63
CA PRO A 180 7.99 -30.03 -7.80
C PRO A 180 6.79 -29.09 -7.51
N TRP A 181 6.04 -29.35 -6.43
CA TRP A 181 4.87 -28.56 -6.01
C TRP A 181 5.18 -27.45 -5.02
N VAL A 182 6.46 -27.12 -4.79
CA VAL A 182 6.87 -26.07 -3.83
C VAL A 182 6.15 -24.74 -4.09
N GLY A 183 6.03 -24.32 -5.34
CA GLY A 183 5.32 -23.07 -5.68
C GLY A 183 3.86 -23.09 -5.25
N LEU A 184 3.15 -24.20 -5.48
CA LEU A 184 1.76 -24.38 -5.05
C LEU A 184 1.64 -24.43 -3.52
N GLN A 185 2.58 -25.10 -2.83
CA GLN A 185 2.60 -25.17 -1.36
C GLN A 185 2.86 -23.79 -0.73
N LEU A 186 3.77 -23.00 -1.29
CA LEU A 186 4.02 -21.63 -0.87
C LEU A 186 2.79 -20.75 -1.12
N TRP A 187 2.16 -20.87 -2.30
CA TRP A 187 0.94 -20.15 -2.60
C TRP A 187 -0.18 -20.48 -1.59
N ALA A 188 -0.41 -21.77 -1.31
CA ALA A 188 -1.42 -22.18 -0.34
C ALA A 188 -1.13 -21.65 1.08
N PHE A 189 0.16 -21.66 1.48
CA PHE A 189 0.60 -21.08 2.75
C PHE A 189 0.34 -19.58 2.81
N LEU A 190 0.70 -18.83 1.77
CA LEU A 190 0.48 -17.39 1.69
C LEU A 190 -1.01 -17.03 1.60
N LEU A 191 -1.81 -17.82 0.89
CA LEU A 191 -3.26 -17.66 0.86
C LEU A 191 -3.87 -17.88 2.26
N ALA A 192 -3.48 -18.93 2.95
CA ALA A 192 -3.95 -19.19 4.32
C ALA A 192 -3.55 -18.05 5.27
N LEU A 193 -2.30 -17.55 5.16
CA LEU A 193 -1.82 -16.40 5.92
C LEU A 193 -2.63 -15.13 5.59
N ALA A 194 -2.90 -14.86 4.32
CA ALA A 194 -3.70 -13.71 3.90
C ALA A 194 -5.12 -13.77 4.48
N LEU A 195 -5.80 -14.91 4.40
CA LEU A 195 -7.14 -15.12 4.97
C LEU A 195 -7.14 -14.98 6.51
N PHE A 196 -6.10 -15.49 7.18
CA PHE A 196 -5.90 -15.30 8.61
C PHE A 196 -5.74 -13.81 8.94
N MET A 197 -4.85 -13.10 8.25
CA MET A 197 -4.60 -11.68 8.48
C MET A 197 -5.81 -10.79 8.17
N LEU A 198 -6.62 -11.12 7.17
CA LEU A 198 -7.87 -10.41 6.89
C LEU A 198 -8.86 -10.43 8.08
N THR A 199 -8.73 -11.40 8.97
CA THR A 199 -9.54 -11.51 10.20
C THR A 199 -8.82 -10.90 11.40
N VAL A 200 -7.54 -11.22 11.58
CA VAL A 200 -6.76 -10.84 12.76
C VAL A 200 -6.41 -9.36 12.74
N TYR A 201 -6.04 -8.82 11.58
CA TYR A 201 -5.64 -7.41 11.49
C TYR A 201 -6.72 -6.46 12.03
N PRO A 202 -7.96 -6.44 11.52
CA PRO A 202 -8.96 -5.47 11.98
C PRO A 202 -9.53 -5.77 13.37
N THR A 203 -9.37 -7.00 13.88
CA THR A 203 -9.95 -7.41 15.17
C THR A 203 -8.97 -7.40 16.33
N ALA A 204 -7.70 -7.64 16.07
CA ALA A 204 -6.67 -7.75 17.11
C ALA A 204 -5.54 -6.72 16.94
N ILE A 205 -5.06 -6.48 15.71
CA ILE A 205 -3.90 -5.61 15.47
C ILE A 205 -4.32 -4.13 15.42
N ALA A 206 -5.30 -3.76 14.61
CA ALA A 206 -5.72 -2.37 14.44
C ALA A 206 -6.18 -1.71 15.77
N PRO A 207 -6.88 -2.41 16.70
CA PRO A 207 -7.23 -1.86 18.02
C PRO A 207 -6.04 -1.55 18.95
N LEU A 208 -4.85 -2.10 18.68
CA LEU A 208 -3.64 -1.73 19.42
C LEU A 208 -3.19 -0.28 19.14
N PHE A 209 -3.55 0.23 17.96
CA PHE A 209 -3.15 1.55 17.48
C PHE A 209 -4.26 2.58 17.62
N ASN A 210 -5.51 2.24 17.31
CA ASN A 210 -6.65 3.14 17.29
C ASN A 210 -7.77 2.64 18.20
N LYS A 211 -8.56 3.58 18.71
CA LYS A 211 -9.78 3.27 19.46
C LYS A 211 -10.97 3.21 18.50
N TYR A 212 -11.72 2.13 18.58
CA TYR A 212 -12.95 1.92 17.81
C TYR A 212 -14.13 2.02 18.75
N THR A 213 -15.01 3.01 18.55
CA THR A 213 -16.24 3.20 19.33
C THR A 213 -17.45 2.93 18.43
N PRO A 214 -18.49 2.24 18.90
CA PRO A 214 -19.73 2.13 18.13
C PRO A 214 -20.27 3.51 17.79
N LEU A 215 -20.79 3.71 16.55
CA LEU A 215 -21.50 4.93 16.23
C LEU A 215 -22.74 5.04 17.11
N GLU A 216 -22.94 6.20 17.73
CA GLU A 216 -24.08 6.48 18.58
C GLU A 216 -25.41 6.37 17.83
N ALA A 217 -26.50 6.08 18.55
CA ALA A 217 -27.83 6.08 17.99
C ALA A 217 -28.24 7.51 17.56
N GLY A 218 -28.87 7.61 16.39
CA GLY A 218 -29.27 8.90 15.85
C GLY A 218 -29.49 8.86 14.35
N PRO A 219 -29.89 10.00 13.74
CA PRO A 219 -30.29 10.05 12.33
C PRO A 219 -29.26 9.54 11.34
N LEU A 220 -27.97 9.81 11.59
CA LEU A 220 -26.89 9.30 10.72
C LEU A 220 -26.80 7.77 10.76
N ARG A 221 -26.87 7.17 11.95
CA ARG A 221 -26.83 5.72 12.09
C ARG A 221 -28.03 5.07 11.39
N GLU A 222 -29.21 5.60 11.61
CA GLU A 222 -30.45 5.12 10.97
C GLU A 222 -30.34 5.21 9.42
N ALA A 223 -29.83 6.32 8.88
CA ALA A 223 -29.63 6.49 7.46
C ALA A 223 -28.62 5.50 6.87
N ILE A 224 -27.53 5.20 7.59
CA ILE A 224 -26.52 4.20 7.18
C ILE A 224 -27.12 2.79 7.23
N GLU A 225 -27.85 2.43 8.29
CA GLU A 225 -28.51 1.13 8.44
C GLU A 225 -29.59 0.94 7.35
N ALA A 226 -30.34 2.00 7.02
CA ALA A 226 -31.33 1.99 5.94
C ALA A 226 -30.66 1.78 4.56
N LEU A 227 -29.56 2.50 4.28
CA LEU A 227 -28.78 2.31 3.05
C LEU A 227 -28.26 0.87 2.96
N ALA A 228 -27.66 0.35 4.04
CA ALA A 228 -27.16 -1.02 4.08
C ALA A 228 -28.27 -2.05 3.84
N ALA A 229 -29.44 -1.86 4.45
CA ALA A 229 -30.61 -2.71 4.26
C ALA A 229 -31.12 -2.69 2.83
N SER A 230 -31.25 -1.50 2.21
CA SER A 230 -31.70 -1.35 0.80
C SER A 230 -30.81 -2.09 -0.19
N LEU A 231 -29.51 -2.18 0.10
CA LEU A 231 -28.53 -2.89 -0.72
C LEU A 231 -28.39 -4.38 -0.36
N SER A 232 -29.07 -4.83 0.71
CA SER A 232 -28.88 -6.16 1.31
C SER A 232 -27.45 -6.39 1.81
N PHE A 233 -26.76 -5.31 2.24
CA PHE A 233 -25.44 -5.40 2.82
C PHE A 233 -25.53 -5.94 4.25
N PRO A 234 -24.82 -7.03 4.59
CA PRO A 234 -24.94 -7.69 5.89
C PRO A 234 -24.16 -6.92 6.97
N LEU A 235 -24.61 -5.71 7.28
CA LEU A 235 -24.00 -4.83 8.27
C LEU A 235 -24.16 -5.43 9.68
N LYS A 236 -23.05 -5.76 10.32
CA LYS A 236 -23.05 -6.30 11.68
C LYS A 236 -22.70 -5.26 12.73
N LYS A 237 -21.74 -4.38 12.40
CA LYS A 237 -21.26 -3.32 13.31
C LYS A 237 -20.87 -2.09 12.53
N LEU A 238 -21.08 -0.92 13.16
CA LEU A 238 -20.72 0.39 12.64
C LEU A 238 -19.87 1.10 13.71
N PHE A 239 -18.67 1.50 13.35
CA PHE A 239 -17.68 2.10 14.26
C PHE A 239 -17.24 3.48 13.81
N VAL A 240 -16.86 4.29 14.78
CA VAL A 240 -16.04 5.50 14.61
C VAL A 240 -14.64 5.19 15.14
N VAL A 241 -13.61 5.58 14.38
CA VAL A 241 -12.20 5.45 14.75
C VAL A 241 -11.60 6.82 15.03
N ASP A 242 -10.78 6.92 16.09
CA ASP A 242 -10.08 8.14 16.53
C ASP A 242 -8.88 8.51 15.64
N GLY A 243 -9.10 8.63 14.32
CA GLY A 243 -8.07 8.98 13.34
C GLY A 243 -7.44 10.34 13.60
N SER A 244 -8.23 11.30 14.10
CA SER A 244 -7.81 12.65 14.44
C SER A 244 -6.66 12.72 15.47
N ARG A 245 -6.44 11.67 16.22
CA ARG A 245 -5.31 11.56 17.16
C ARG A 245 -3.95 11.57 16.44
N ARG A 246 -3.91 11.17 15.17
CA ARG A 246 -2.67 11.06 14.39
C ARG A 246 -2.62 11.99 13.20
N SER A 247 -3.74 12.16 12.53
CA SER A 247 -3.79 12.94 11.29
C SER A 247 -5.13 13.67 11.17
N ALA A 248 -5.11 14.81 10.49
CA ALA A 248 -6.30 15.52 10.09
C ALA A 248 -6.95 14.96 8.81
N HIS A 249 -6.37 13.93 8.21
CA HIS A 249 -6.96 13.27 7.03
C HIS A 249 -8.20 12.46 7.41
N SER A 250 -9.23 12.55 6.57
CA SER A 250 -10.49 11.83 6.72
C SER A 250 -10.55 10.61 5.78
N ASN A 251 -11.27 9.58 6.23
CA ASN A 251 -11.50 8.37 5.45
C ASN A 251 -12.74 7.60 5.95
N ALA A 252 -13.22 6.64 5.16
CA ALA A 252 -14.17 5.61 5.56
C ALA A 252 -13.80 4.30 4.87
N TYR A 253 -14.11 3.16 5.47
CA TYR A 253 -13.88 1.87 4.85
C TYR A 253 -14.80 0.79 5.42
N GLN A 254 -14.95 -0.29 4.67
CA GLN A 254 -15.65 -1.48 5.10
C GLN A 254 -14.74 -2.70 5.16
N TYR A 255 -15.02 -3.65 6.06
CA TYR A 255 -14.30 -4.90 6.16
C TYR A 255 -15.17 -6.03 6.71
N GLY A 256 -14.65 -7.27 6.65
CA GLY A 256 -15.31 -8.48 7.16
C GLY A 256 -15.77 -9.43 6.05
N PHE A 257 -16.08 -10.66 6.45
CA PHE A 257 -16.47 -11.76 5.55
C PHE A 257 -17.91 -12.17 5.72
N GLY A 258 -18.51 -12.66 4.63
CA GLY A 258 -19.85 -13.23 4.63
C GLY A 258 -20.85 -12.29 5.30
N THR A 259 -21.51 -12.77 6.33
CA THR A 259 -22.53 -12.03 7.10
C THR A 259 -21.96 -11.14 8.22
N ASN A 260 -20.64 -11.05 8.40
CA ASN A 260 -20.00 -10.25 9.46
C ASN A 260 -19.29 -9.02 8.87
N LYS A 261 -20.05 -8.19 8.15
CA LYS A 261 -19.54 -6.95 7.58
C LYS A 261 -19.58 -5.81 8.60
N ARG A 262 -18.57 -4.96 8.54
CA ARG A 262 -18.42 -3.80 9.43
C ARG A 262 -18.07 -2.58 8.60
N ILE A 263 -18.58 -1.42 9.02
CA ILE A 263 -18.22 -0.11 8.46
C ILE A 263 -17.47 0.67 9.54
N VAL A 264 -16.43 1.37 9.13
CA VAL A 264 -15.64 2.27 10.00
C VAL A 264 -15.58 3.65 9.36
N LEU A 265 -15.97 4.64 10.15
CA LEU A 265 -15.90 6.05 9.81
C LEU A 265 -14.79 6.72 10.62
N TYR A 266 -13.98 7.54 9.99
CA TYR A 266 -13.04 8.37 10.71
C TYR A 266 -13.80 9.53 11.38
N ASP A 267 -13.40 9.86 12.61
CA ASP A 267 -13.97 11.00 13.35
C ASP A 267 -13.84 12.32 12.59
N MET A 268 -12.76 12.51 11.82
CA MET A 268 -12.58 13.67 10.95
C MET A 268 -13.62 13.72 9.83
N LEU A 269 -14.04 12.59 9.25
CA LEU A 269 -15.08 12.56 8.22
C LEU A 269 -16.42 13.09 8.75
N LEU A 270 -16.77 12.71 9.97
CA LEU A 270 -18.00 13.15 10.64
C LEU A 270 -17.98 14.65 11.01
N GLN A 271 -16.80 15.23 11.17
CA GLN A 271 -16.63 16.66 11.43
C GLN A 271 -16.65 17.51 10.16
N GLN A 272 -16.21 16.96 9.03
CA GLN A 272 -16.00 17.68 7.79
C GLN A 272 -17.22 17.60 6.85
N CYS A 273 -17.99 16.50 6.90
CA CYS A 273 -19.10 16.24 5.99
C CYS A 273 -20.45 16.25 6.70
N SER A 274 -21.51 16.68 6.00
CA SER A 274 -22.89 16.54 6.46
C SER A 274 -23.30 15.06 6.50
N GLN A 275 -24.42 14.76 7.18
CA GLN A 275 -24.93 13.39 7.26
C GLN A 275 -25.22 12.80 5.87
N GLU A 276 -25.84 13.58 4.99
CA GLU A 276 -26.16 13.19 3.61
C GLU A 276 -24.89 12.90 2.80
N GLN A 277 -23.85 13.70 3.00
CA GLN A 277 -22.54 13.53 2.35
C GLN A 277 -21.84 12.28 2.84
N VAL A 278 -21.86 12.01 4.16
CA VAL A 278 -21.32 10.76 4.73
C VAL A 278 -22.04 9.55 4.16
N VAL A 279 -23.38 9.60 4.05
CA VAL A 279 -24.15 8.49 3.47
C VAL A 279 -23.87 8.33 1.97
N ALA A 280 -23.58 9.42 1.23
CA ALA A 280 -23.17 9.36 -0.17
C ALA A 280 -21.77 8.72 -0.34
N VAL A 281 -20.80 9.05 0.52
CA VAL A 281 -19.50 8.37 0.56
C VAL A 281 -19.68 6.89 0.84
N LEU A 282 -20.56 6.54 1.78
CA LEU A 282 -20.85 5.13 2.07
C LEU A 282 -21.58 4.41 0.94
N ALA A 283 -22.42 5.09 0.17
CA ALA A 283 -23.02 4.51 -1.04
C ALA A 283 -21.93 4.13 -2.07
N HIS A 284 -20.92 4.96 -2.25
CA HIS A 284 -19.74 4.64 -3.05
C HIS A 284 -18.99 3.42 -2.47
N GLU A 285 -18.68 3.39 -1.16
CA GLU A 285 -18.00 2.26 -0.51
C GLU A 285 -18.80 0.94 -0.64
N LEU A 286 -20.10 1.01 -0.46
CA LEU A 286 -20.99 -0.14 -0.65
C LEU A 286 -21.12 -0.54 -2.13
N GLY A 287 -20.88 0.39 -3.06
CA GLY A 287 -20.73 0.12 -4.49
C GLY A 287 -19.56 -0.84 -4.76
N HIS A 288 -18.41 -0.63 -4.12
CA HIS A 288 -17.28 -1.56 -4.22
C HIS A 288 -17.67 -2.98 -3.77
N TRP A 289 -18.43 -3.09 -2.70
CA TRP A 289 -18.91 -4.39 -2.23
C TRP A 289 -19.94 -5.00 -3.18
N LYS A 290 -20.94 -4.23 -3.59
CA LYS A 290 -22.04 -4.71 -4.43
C LYS A 290 -21.56 -5.20 -5.80
N LEU A 291 -20.58 -4.50 -6.37
CA LEU A 291 -19.97 -4.82 -7.66
C LEU A 291 -18.86 -5.88 -7.54
N GLY A 292 -18.54 -6.34 -6.33
CA GLY A 292 -17.57 -7.40 -6.09
C GLY A 292 -16.11 -7.00 -6.44
N HIS A 293 -15.75 -5.75 -6.27
CA HIS A 293 -14.40 -5.27 -6.61
C HIS A 293 -13.31 -5.95 -5.78
N MET A 294 -13.51 -6.06 -4.46
CA MET A 294 -12.54 -6.70 -3.57
C MET A 294 -12.31 -8.20 -3.88
N PRO A 295 -13.35 -9.04 -4.04
CA PRO A 295 -13.14 -10.42 -4.48
C PRO A 295 -12.43 -10.54 -5.83
N LYS A 296 -12.76 -9.67 -6.80
CA LYS A 296 -12.11 -9.66 -8.12
C LYS A 296 -10.61 -9.36 -8.01
N LEU A 297 -10.24 -8.34 -7.22
CA LEU A 297 -8.84 -8.00 -6.96
C LEU A 297 -8.12 -9.12 -6.21
N LEU A 298 -8.78 -9.73 -5.22
CA LEU A 298 -8.20 -10.86 -4.49
C LEU A 298 -7.89 -12.03 -5.43
N VAL A 299 -8.85 -12.42 -6.27
CA VAL A 299 -8.65 -13.52 -7.24
C VAL A 299 -7.52 -13.19 -8.22
N ALA A 300 -7.52 -11.97 -8.80
CA ALA A 300 -6.46 -11.54 -9.71
C ALA A 300 -5.09 -11.58 -9.03
N HIS A 301 -4.98 -11.06 -7.80
CA HIS A 301 -3.74 -11.10 -7.02
C HIS A 301 -3.29 -12.53 -6.72
N GLN A 302 -4.21 -13.44 -6.37
CA GLN A 302 -3.89 -14.84 -6.10
C GLN A 302 -3.40 -15.57 -7.36
N LEU A 303 -3.96 -15.27 -8.53
CA LEU A 303 -3.48 -15.83 -9.81
C LEU A 303 -2.08 -15.35 -10.15
N VAL A 304 -1.80 -14.06 -9.96
CA VAL A 304 -0.45 -13.48 -10.14
C VAL A 304 0.53 -14.12 -9.17
N CYS A 305 0.18 -14.21 -7.88
CA CYS A 305 1.03 -14.84 -6.86
C CYS A 305 1.34 -16.31 -7.22
N LEU A 306 0.35 -17.07 -7.63
CA LEU A 306 0.55 -18.46 -8.07
C LEU A 306 1.47 -18.55 -9.30
N ALA A 307 1.29 -17.68 -10.28
CA ALA A 307 2.14 -17.63 -11.47
C ALA A 307 3.59 -17.28 -11.11
N GLN A 308 3.81 -16.28 -10.27
CA GLN A 308 5.15 -15.88 -9.82
C GLN A 308 5.84 -16.98 -9.00
N LEU A 309 5.12 -17.64 -8.08
CA LEU A 309 5.69 -18.74 -7.29
C LEU A 309 5.94 -19.99 -8.15
N SER A 310 5.15 -20.21 -9.18
CA SER A 310 5.42 -21.26 -10.18
C SER A 310 6.68 -20.93 -10.97
N LEU A 311 6.82 -19.70 -11.46
CA LEU A 311 8.04 -19.23 -12.13
C LEU A 311 9.25 -19.31 -11.20
N PHE A 312 9.13 -18.90 -9.94
CA PHE A 312 10.18 -19.08 -8.94
C PHE A 312 10.64 -20.54 -8.85
N THR A 313 9.72 -21.49 -8.84
CA THR A 313 10.07 -22.93 -8.76
C THR A 313 10.92 -23.37 -9.95
N LEU A 314 10.69 -22.81 -11.14
CA LEU A 314 11.47 -23.12 -12.35
C LEU A 314 12.87 -22.49 -12.33
N VAL A 315 13.02 -21.27 -11.77
CA VAL A 315 14.26 -20.50 -11.87
C VAL A 315 15.12 -20.50 -10.60
N ARG A 316 14.62 -21.01 -9.47
CA ARG A 316 15.32 -20.99 -8.16
C ARG A 316 16.70 -21.62 -8.15
N ASN A 317 16.96 -22.53 -9.10
CA ASN A 317 18.24 -23.23 -9.24
C ASN A 317 19.04 -22.72 -10.45
N ALA A 318 18.67 -21.58 -11.03
CA ALA A 318 19.34 -21.04 -12.23
C ALA A 318 20.86 -20.88 -11.96
N PRO A 319 21.71 -21.33 -12.92
CA PRO A 319 23.15 -21.24 -12.77
C PRO A 319 23.63 -19.80 -12.59
N GLY A 320 24.59 -19.58 -11.71
CA GLY A 320 25.26 -18.29 -11.54
C GLY A 320 24.50 -17.22 -10.76
N VAL A 321 23.20 -17.37 -10.46
CA VAL A 321 22.44 -16.35 -9.74
C VAL A 321 23.08 -16.04 -8.40
N PHE A 322 23.28 -17.04 -7.53
CA PHE A 322 23.88 -16.83 -6.22
C PHE A 322 25.29 -16.23 -6.29
N ALA A 323 26.12 -16.75 -7.18
CA ALA A 323 27.49 -16.26 -7.37
C ALA A 323 27.51 -14.80 -7.84
N SER A 324 26.62 -14.42 -8.76
CA SER A 324 26.49 -13.02 -9.23
C SER A 324 26.19 -12.04 -8.08
N PHE A 325 25.42 -12.47 -7.07
CA PHE A 325 25.12 -11.66 -5.87
C PHE A 325 26.14 -11.85 -4.72
N GLY A 326 27.31 -12.49 -4.95
CA GLY A 326 28.40 -12.58 -4.00
C GLY A 326 28.29 -13.68 -2.93
N PHE A 327 27.37 -14.66 -3.10
CA PHE A 327 27.34 -15.85 -2.28
C PHE A 327 28.54 -16.78 -2.62
N ALA A 328 29.14 -17.38 -1.61
CA ALA A 328 30.24 -18.30 -1.82
C ALA A 328 29.79 -19.60 -2.51
N ALA A 329 30.74 -20.33 -3.08
CA ALA A 329 30.46 -21.63 -3.66
C ALA A 329 29.83 -22.56 -2.60
N GLY A 330 28.64 -23.09 -2.92
CA GLY A 330 27.87 -23.95 -2.01
C GLY A 330 26.91 -23.21 -1.08
N GLU A 331 27.04 -21.88 -0.91
CA GLU A 331 26.05 -21.10 -0.15
C GLU A 331 24.79 -20.86 -1.01
N ARG A 332 23.75 -21.63 -0.74
CA ARG A 332 22.46 -21.52 -1.45
C ARG A 332 21.28 -21.58 -0.48
N PRO A 333 21.14 -20.59 0.42
CA PRO A 333 20.03 -20.57 1.36
C PRO A 333 18.70 -20.56 0.62
N ALA A 334 17.75 -21.40 1.04
CA ALA A 334 16.45 -21.53 0.38
C ALA A 334 15.67 -20.20 0.37
N LEU A 335 15.67 -19.47 1.50
CA LEU A 335 15.10 -18.13 1.59
C LEU A 335 15.86 -17.15 0.66
N GLY A 336 17.18 -17.31 0.51
CA GLY A 336 18.01 -16.50 -0.38
C GLY A 336 17.59 -16.64 -1.83
N ALA A 337 17.29 -17.85 -2.30
CA ALA A 337 16.77 -18.07 -3.65
C ALA A 337 15.51 -17.23 -3.90
N PHE A 338 14.61 -17.17 -2.91
CA PHE A 338 13.39 -16.37 -3.03
C PHE A 338 13.67 -14.86 -3.04
N LEU A 339 14.55 -14.37 -2.15
CA LEU A 339 14.94 -12.96 -2.13
C LEU A 339 15.64 -12.51 -3.41
N LEU A 340 16.50 -13.36 -3.99
CA LEU A 340 17.11 -13.09 -5.28
C LEU A 340 16.06 -13.09 -6.41
N PHE A 341 15.14 -14.04 -6.41
CA PHE A 341 14.03 -14.06 -7.36
C PHE A 341 13.20 -12.78 -7.31
N GLN A 342 12.90 -12.24 -6.10
CA GLN A 342 12.16 -10.99 -5.96
C GLN A 342 12.89 -9.81 -6.62
N ASN A 343 14.21 -9.78 -6.62
CA ASN A 343 14.99 -8.78 -7.36
C ASN A 343 14.90 -9.00 -8.89
N LEU A 344 14.84 -10.25 -9.34
CA LEU A 344 14.79 -10.59 -10.77
C LEU A 344 13.41 -10.34 -11.39
N ILE A 345 12.32 -10.50 -10.61
CA ILE A 345 10.95 -10.33 -11.10
C ILE A 345 10.52 -8.86 -11.19
N GLY A 346 11.33 -7.92 -10.66
CA GLY A 346 11.04 -6.50 -10.62
C GLY A 346 10.42 -5.91 -11.90
N PRO A 347 10.93 -6.22 -13.13
CA PRO A 347 10.32 -5.73 -14.38
C PRO A 347 8.86 -6.14 -14.55
N VAL A 348 8.51 -7.34 -14.12
CA VAL A 348 7.13 -7.85 -14.20
C VAL A 348 6.26 -7.15 -13.16
N ASP A 349 6.77 -6.95 -11.94
CA ASP A 349 6.05 -6.28 -10.86
C ASP A 349 5.75 -4.82 -11.20
N GLU A 350 6.65 -4.14 -11.89
CA GLU A 350 6.45 -2.76 -12.37
C GLU A 350 5.23 -2.67 -13.32
N VAL A 351 5.14 -3.57 -14.28
CA VAL A 351 4.01 -3.65 -15.21
C VAL A 351 2.72 -4.05 -14.50
N LEU A 352 2.78 -5.04 -13.62
CA LEU A 352 1.62 -5.48 -12.83
C LEU A 352 1.09 -4.39 -11.90
N GLY A 353 1.97 -3.60 -11.30
CA GLY A 353 1.63 -2.44 -10.48
C GLY A 353 0.84 -1.40 -11.27
N TRP A 354 1.33 -1.03 -12.45
CA TRP A 354 0.62 -0.14 -13.36
C TRP A 354 -0.76 -0.69 -13.78
N LEU A 355 -0.83 -1.96 -14.20
CA LEU A 355 -2.10 -2.61 -14.57
C LEU A 355 -3.09 -2.63 -13.39
N SER A 356 -2.61 -2.88 -12.17
CA SER A 356 -3.43 -2.83 -10.95
C SER A 356 -4.04 -1.44 -10.73
N ASN A 357 -3.26 -0.36 -10.94
CA ASN A 357 -3.76 1.00 -10.86
C ASN A 357 -4.84 1.27 -11.92
N VAL A 358 -4.65 0.82 -13.16
CA VAL A 358 -5.66 0.96 -14.23
C VAL A 358 -6.98 0.29 -13.85
N VAL A 359 -6.92 -0.94 -13.30
CA VAL A 359 -8.12 -1.68 -12.86
C VAL A 359 -8.77 -0.99 -11.66
N SER A 360 -7.99 -0.56 -10.66
CA SER A 360 -8.50 0.14 -9.48
C SER A 360 -9.22 1.44 -9.86
N ARG A 361 -8.64 2.24 -10.75
CA ARG A 361 -9.27 3.47 -11.26
C ARG A 361 -10.61 3.19 -11.95
N ARG A 362 -10.69 2.10 -12.73
CA ARG A 362 -11.97 1.68 -13.33
C ARG A 362 -13.02 1.33 -12.27
N PHE A 363 -12.61 0.68 -11.20
CA PHE A 363 -13.49 0.34 -10.08
C PHE A 363 -13.98 1.57 -9.32
N GLU A 364 -13.13 2.60 -9.18
CA GLU A 364 -13.53 3.89 -8.61
C GLU A 364 -14.67 4.54 -9.42
N PHE A 365 -14.52 4.62 -10.73
CA PHE A 365 -15.58 5.17 -11.59
C PHE A 365 -16.87 4.35 -11.53
N GLN A 366 -16.79 3.02 -11.40
CA GLN A 366 -17.96 2.17 -11.23
C GLN A 366 -18.64 2.39 -9.88
N ALA A 367 -17.87 2.59 -8.81
CA ALA A 367 -18.40 2.89 -7.49
C ALA A 367 -19.02 4.30 -7.42
N ASP A 368 -18.44 5.27 -8.12
CA ASP A 368 -19.04 6.61 -8.27
C ASP A 368 -20.37 6.55 -9.02
N ALA A 369 -20.42 5.83 -10.15
CA ALA A 369 -21.65 5.62 -10.92
C ALA A 369 -22.72 4.91 -10.08
N PHE A 370 -22.34 3.90 -9.28
CA PHE A 370 -23.25 3.25 -8.37
C PHE A 370 -23.83 4.23 -7.32
N GLY A 371 -23.01 5.13 -6.76
CA GLY A 371 -23.49 6.20 -5.87
C GLY A 371 -24.53 7.10 -6.53
N VAL A 372 -24.35 7.42 -7.82
CA VAL A 372 -25.33 8.16 -8.64
C VAL A 372 -26.62 7.36 -8.83
N GLU A 373 -26.53 6.07 -9.14
CA GLU A 373 -27.70 5.16 -9.29
C GLU A 373 -28.52 5.05 -8.00
N GLN A 374 -27.88 5.21 -6.84
CA GLN A 374 -28.56 5.28 -5.54
C GLN A 374 -29.19 6.67 -5.26
N GLY A 375 -29.25 7.57 -6.24
CA GLY A 375 -29.84 8.91 -6.11
C GLY A 375 -28.99 9.89 -5.28
N ARG A 376 -27.69 9.62 -5.08
CA ARG A 376 -26.79 10.41 -4.20
C ARG A 376 -25.68 11.13 -4.96
N GLY A 377 -25.84 11.34 -6.26
CA GLY A 377 -24.80 11.91 -7.12
C GLY A 377 -24.33 13.30 -6.67
N GLU A 378 -25.27 14.22 -6.37
CA GLU A 378 -24.93 15.57 -5.92
C GLU A 378 -24.20 15.56 -4.57
N GLN A 379 -24.70 14.80 -3.58
CA GLN A 379 -24.08 14.70 -2.26
C GLN A 379 -22.69 14.05 -2.34
N LEU A 380 -22.51 13.06 -3.23
CA LEU A 380 -21.20 12.43 -3.47
C LEU A 380 -20.22 13.43 -4.09
N ARG A 381 -20.68 14.21 -5.08
CA ARG A 381 -19.90 15.26 -5.71
C ARG A 381 -19.44 16.32 -4.71
N GLU A 382 -20.33 16.77 -3.84
CA GLU A 382 -20.02 17.70 -2.75
C GLU A 382 -19.03 17.09 -1.74
N ALA A 383 -19.30 15.87 -1.27
CA ALA A 383 -18.44 15.17 -0.32
C ALA A 383 -17.01 15.01 -0.86
N LEU A 384 -16.85 14.54 -2.10
CA LEU A 384 -15.54 14.40 -2.73
C LEU A 384 -14.81 15.75 -2.84
N THR A 385 -15.54 16.84 -3.12
CA THR A 385 -14.98 18.18 -3.17
C THR A 385 -14.48 18.64 -1.78
N ILE A 386 -15.25 18.39 -0.73
CA ILE A 386 -14.87 18.69 0.65
C ILE A 386 -13.65 17.87 1.06
N LEU A 387 -13.69 16.56 0.84
CA LEU A 387 -12.59 15.65 1.17
C LEU A 387 -11.29 16.03 0.44
N ASP A 388 -11.38 16.42 -0.82
CA ASP A 388 -10.24 16.87 -1.60
C ASP A 388 -9.68 18.21 -1.07
N LYS A 389 -10.53 19.13 -0.62
CA LYS A 389 -10.11 20.38 0.02
C LYS A 389 -9.39 20.11 1.34
N GLU A 390 -10.02 19.36 2.23
CA GLU A 390 -9.52 19.06 3.57
C GLU A 390 -8.23 18.23 3.54
N ASN A 391 -8.14 17.25 2.64
CA ASN A 391 -6.94 16.42 2.45
C ASN A 391 -5.89 17.09 1.56
N LYS A 392 -6.11 18.32 1.10
CA LYS A 392 -5.24 19.06 0.17
C LYS A 392 -4.81 18.23 -1.04
N GLY A 393 -5.76 17.54 -1.67
CA GLY A 393 -5.51 16.77 -2.90
C GLY A 393 -4.88 17.62 -4.01
N ALA A 394 -4.07 17.03 -4.89
CA ALA A 394 -3.46 17.75 -5.99
C ALA A 394 -4.52 18.18 -7.02
N VAL A 395 -4.56 19.48 -7.32
CA VAL A 395 -5.53 20.04 -8.29
C VAL A 395 -5.04 19.90 -9.72
N ASN A 396 -3.78 20.28 -9.95
CA ASN A 396 -3.10 20.11 -11.24
C ASN A 396 -2.33 18.79 -11.22
N VAL A 397 -2.80 17.80 -11.97
CA VAL A 397 -2.19 16.48 -12.05
C VAL A 397 -1.83 16.17 -13.50
N ASP A 398 -0.59 15.72 -13.72
CA ASP A 398 -0.19 15.23 -15.05
C ASP A 398 -0.90 13.91 -15.37
N PRO A 399 -1.56 13.77 -16.52
CA PRO A 399 -2.36 12.57 -16.83
C PRO A 399 -1.53 11.28 -16.86
N LEU A 400 -0.29 11.32 -17.35
CA LEU A 400 0.56 10.14 -17.41
C LEU A 400 1.05 9.75 -16.02
N TYR A 401 1.47 10.73 -15.20
CA TYR A 401 1.79 10.52 -13.80
C TYR A 401 0.60 9.90 -13.05
N SER A 402 -0.59 10.45 -13.24
CA SER A 402 -1.81 9.94 -12.62
C SER A 402 -2.11 8.51 -13.03
N SER A 403 -2.06 8.18 -14.33
CA SER A 403 -2.36 6.84 -14.82
C SER A 403 -1.39 5.78 -14.29
N TYR A 404 -0.16 6.19 -14.00
CA TYR A 404 0.90 5.31 -13.52
C TYR A 404 0.89 5.14 -11.99
N HIS A 405 0.80 6.25 -11.24
CA HIS A 405 0.98 6.24 -9.78
C HIS A 405 -0.31 6.22 -8.96
N HIS A 406 -1.44 6.64 -9.53
CA HIS A 406 -2.67 6.77 -8.75
C HIS A 406 -3.59 5.57 -8.94
N SER A 407 -3.94 4.89 -7.85
CA SER A 407 -5.02 3.90 -7.81
C SER A 407 -6.41 4.54 -7.78
N HIS A 408 -6.52 5.79 -7.29
CA HIS A 408 -7.74 6.59 -7.33
C HIS A 408 -7.60 7.73 -8.34
N PRO A 409 -8.58 7.94 -9.24
CA PRO A 409 -8.56 9.06 -10.17
C PRO A 409 -8.55 10.41 -9.44
N PRO A 410 -7.89 11.46 -9.97
CA PRO A 410 -7.99 12.82 -9.45
C PRO A 410 -9.43 13.32 -9.39
N LEU A 411 -9.73 14.25 -8.48
CA LEU A 411 -11.07 14.80 -8.28
C LEU A 411 -11.70 15.26 -9.60
N LEU A 412 -10.96 15.97 -10.45
CA LEU A 412 -11.44 16.45 -11.75
C LEU A 412 -12.06 15.34 -12.61
N GLU A 413 -11.40 14.19 -12.69
CA GLU A 413 -11.86 13.05 -13.48
C GLU A 413 -13.12 12.40 -12.84
N ARG A 414 -13.14 12.28 -11.51
CA ARG A 414 -14.28 11.72 -10.77
C ARG A 414 -15.52 12.61 -10.92
N LEU A 415 -15.37 13.93 -10.74
CA LEU A 415 -16.49 14.87 -10.92
C LEU A 415 -17.06 14.81 -12.33
N ALA A 416 -16.20 14.79 -13.35
CA ALA A 416 -16.67 14.67 -14.75
C ALA A 416 -17.43 13.36 -14.99
N ALA A 417 -16.99 12.24 -14.40
CA ALA A 417 -17.68 10.96 -14.51
C ALA A 417 -19.02 10.94 -13.78
N ILE A 418 -19.10 11.52 -12.58
CA ILE A 418 -20.34 11.67 -11.81
C ILE A 418 -21.35 12.54 -12.57
N ASP A 419 -20.91 13.70 -13.07
CA ASP A 419 -21.75 14.61 -13.85
C ASP A 419 -22.30 13.93 -15.13
N ALA A 420 -21.48 13.12 -15.80
CA ALA A 420 -21.91 12.34 -16.96
C ALA A 420 -22.90 11.23 -16.59
N ALA A 421 -22.72 10.55 -15.44
CA ALA A 421 -23.65 9.54 -14.95
C ALA A 421 -25.01 10.15 -14.57
N MET A 422 -25.01 11.30 -13.88
CA MET A 422 -26.25 12.01 -13.52
C MET A 422 -27.06 12.48 -14.74
N LYS A 423 -26.39 12.86 -15.85
CA LYS A 423 -27.06 13.23 -17.10
C LYS A 423 -27.71 12.05 -17.82
N LYS A 424 -27.14 10.84 -17.69
CA LYS A 424 -27.70 9.62 -18.30
C LYS A 424 -28.91 9.08 -17.54
N GLY A 425 -29.02 9.38 -16.25
CA GLY A 425 -30.12 8.92 -15.40
C GLY A 425 -31.37 9.87 -15.43
N LYS A 426 -31.25 11.00 -16.09
CA LYS A 426 -32.38 11.92 -16.42
C LYS A 426 -32.92 11.61 -17.79
#